data_2fc4760e9dffa80b7c6664c11e0b1aa7
#
_entry.id   2fc4760e9dffa80b7c6664c11e0b1aa7
#
_cell.length_a   1.000
_cell.length_b   1.000
_cell.length_c   1.000
_cell.angle_alpha   90.00
_cell.angle_beta   90.00
_cell.angle_gamma   90.00
#
_symmetry.space_group_name_H-M   'P 1'
#
loop_
_entity.id
_entity.type
_entity.pdbx_description
1 polymer ?
#
loop_
_entity_poly.entity_id
_entity_poly.type
_entity_poly.pdbx_seq_one_letter_code
_entity_poly.pdbx_strand_id
1 'polypeptide(L)'
;MKQIVILGGGVIGLSVAYFCSRRGMSVILVERHPEARDGCSFGNAGMVCPSHFVPLAAPGMVALGLKWMWNPKSPFYIKPRLDADLLSWAFKFWRSANARHVERASPLLRDLGLASRAAFVELARSPDVDFGFVQNGLLMLCKTQ
;
A
#
# COMPACT_ATOMS: atom_id res chain seq x y z
N MET A 1 9.30 2.53 -30.45
CA MET A 1 8.68 1.85 -29.31
C MET A 1 9.14 2.58 -28.05
N LYS A 2 8.23 2.96 -27.14
CA LYS A 2 8.64 3.61 -25.88
C LYS A 2 9.28 2.59 -24.96
N GLN A 3 10.41 2.93 -24.35
CA GLN A 3 11.12 2.08 -23.39
C GLN A 3 10.94 2.67 -21.98
N ILE A 4 10.74 1.80 -20.99
CA ILE A 4 10.61 2.15 -19.57
C ILE A 4 11.58 1.30 -18.75
N VAL A 5 12.26 1.92 -17.81
CA VAL A 5 13.11 1.25 -16.82
C VAL A 5 12.43 1.31 -15.46
N ILE A 6 12.27 0.17 -14.80
CA ILE A 6 11.62 0.02 -13.50
C ILE A 6 12.66 -0.47 -12.51
N LEU A 7 12.80 0.26 -11.39
CA LEU A 7 13.71 -0.11 -10.32
C LEU A 7 12.94 -0.76 -9.17
N GLY A 8 13.22 -2.02 -8.91
CA GLY A 8 12.62 -2.84 -7.87
C GLY A 8 11.60 -3.85 -8.38
N GLY A 9 11.79 -5.13 -8.05
CA GLY A 9 10.95 -6.28 -8.43
C GLY A 9 9.88 -6.65 -7.39
N GLY A 10 9.46 -5.71 -6.54
CA GLY A 10 8.32 -5.89 -5.65
C GLY A 10 6.99 -5.88 -6.41
N VAL A 11 5.86 -6.10 -5.69
CA VAL A 11 4.52 -6.17 -6.31
C VAL A 11 4.19 -4.93 -7.17
N ILE A 12 4.61 -3.75 -6.74
CA ILE A 12 4.37 -2.51 -7.50
C ILE A 12 5.18 -2.53 -8.81
N GLY A 13 6.49 -2.80 -8.75
CA GLY A 13 7.36 -2.84 -9.93
C GLY A 13 6.93 -3.89 -10.93
N LEU A 14 6.60 -5.09 -10.48
CA LEU A 14 6.10 -6.19 -11.31
C LEU A 14 4.75 -5.84 -11.95
N SER A 15 3.82 -5.23 -11.22
CA SER A 15 2.53 -4.78 -11.76
C SER A 15 2.72 -3.71 -12.83
N VAL A 16 3.59 -2.71 -12.59
CA VAL A 16 3.92 -1.68 -13.59
C VAL A 16 4.55 -2.32 -14.83
N ALA A 17 5.50 -3.24 -14.65
CA ALA A 17 6.14 -3.96 -15.75
C ALA A 17 5.11 -4.71 -16.60
N TYR A 18 4.22 -5.47 -15.98
CA TYR A 18 3.16 -6.22 -16.63
C TYR A 18 2.24 -5.32 -17.46
N PHE A 19 1.67 -4.29 -16.86
CA PHE A 19 0.72 -3.41 -17.54
C PHE A 19 1.37 -2.53 -18.61
N CYS A 20 2.63 -2.13 -18.46
CA CYS A 20 3.37 -1.42 -19.49
C CYS A 20 3.71 -2.32 -20.69
N SER A 21 4.13 -3.55 -20.43
CA SER A 21 4.37 -4.56 -21.47
C SER A 21 3.09 -4.86 -22.28
N ARG A 22 1.95 -5.03 -21.58
CA ARG A 22 0.64 -5.21 -22.23
C ARG A 22 0.22 -4.02 -23.12
N ARG A 23 0.77 -2.84 -22.88
CA ARG A 23 0.56 -1.63 -23.70
C ARG A 23 1.62 -1.46 -24.82
N GLY A 24 2.41 -2.48 -25.10
CA GLY A 24 3.41 -2.48 -26.16
C GLY A 24 4.66 -1.66 -25.86
N MET A 25 4.96 -1.40 -24.58
CA MET A 25 6.21 -0.74 -24.17
C MET A 25 7.31 -1.79 -24.00
N SER A 26 8.55 -1.42 -24.33
CA SER A 26 9.73 -2.20 -23.95
C SER A 26 10.04 -1.95 -22.47
N VAL A 27 10.09 -2.99 -21.66
CA VAL A 27 10.27 -2.86 -20.21
C VAL A 27 11.59 -3.50 -19.80
N ILE A 28 12.38 -2.75 -19.02
CA ILE A 28 13.57 -3.23 -18.31
C ILE A 28 13.27 -3.16 -16.83
N LEU A 29 13.26 -4.29 -16.15
CA LEU A 29 13.12 -4.39 -14.70
C LEU A 29 14.49 -4.65 -14.07
N VAL A 30 14.90 -3.76 -13.18
CA VAL A 30 16.17 -3.88 -12.42
C VAL A 30 15.83 -4.21 -10.98
N GLU A 31 16.26 -5.39 -10.53
CA GLU A 31 16.09 -5.84 -9.14
C GLU A 31 17.48 -6.02 -8.49
N ARG A 32 17.60 -5.57 -7.25
CA ARG A 32 18.85 -5.64 -6.50
C ARG A 32 19.18 -7.07 -6.03
N HIS A 33 18.15 -7.84 -5.67
CA HIS A 33 18.28 -9.20 -5.15
C HIS A 33 17.84 -10.22 -6.19
N PRO A 34 18.76 -11.03 -6.77
CA PRO A 34 18.40 -11.98 -7.84
C PRO A 34 17.56 -13.17 -7.33
N GLU A 35 17.76 -13.64 -6.11
CA GLU A 35 17.15 -14.87 -5.60
C GLU A 35 16.35 -14.68 -4.32
N ALA A 36 16.85 -13.93 -3.34
CA ALA A 36 16.19 -13.70 -2.06
C ALA A 36 15.26 -12.50 -2.15
N ARG A 37 13.96 -12.74 -2.26
CA ARG A 37 12.94 -11.70 -2.26
C ARG A 37 12.46 -11.44 -0.84
N ASP A 38 13.24 -10.68 -0.08
CA ASP A 38 12.98 -10.31 1.31
C ASP A 38 12.21 -8.98 1.47
N GLY A 39 11.77 -8.40 0.35
CA GLY A 39 11.03 -7.13 0.35
C GLY A 39 9.65 -7.21 0.99
N CYS A 40 9.08 -6.06 1.32
CA CYS A 40 7.76 -5.94 1.96
C CYS A 40 6.62 -6.65 1.20
N SER A 41 6.77 -6.84 -0.12
CA SER A 41 5.78 -7.54 -0.94
C SER A 41 5.71 -9.04 -0.64
N PHE A 42 6.82 -9.64 -0.21
CA PHE A 42 6.87 -11.06 0.13
C PHE A 42 6.18 -11.36 1.47
N GLY A 43 6.35 -10.48 2.44
CA GLY A 43 5.85 -10.65 3.81
C GLY A 43 4.54 -9.92 4.12
N ASN A 44 3.80 -9.41 3.12
CA ASN A 44 2.54 -8.73 3.35
C ASN A 44 1.36 -9.72 3.55
N ALA A 45 0.20 -9.18 3.96
CA ALA A 45 -0.99 -9.99 4.23
C ALA A 45 -1.69 -10.54 2.96
N GLY A 46 -1.25 -10.17 1.75
CA GLY A 46 -1.82 -10.62 0.48
C GLY A 46 -3.28 -10.22 0.25
N MET A 47 -3.76 -9.16 0.89
CA MET A 47 -5.16 -8.75 0.79
C MET A 47 -5.35 -7.56 -0.14
N VAL A 48 -6.38 -7.63 -1.00
CA VAL A 48 -6.85 -6.54 -1.84
C VAL A 48 -8.16 -6.01 -1.27
N CYS A 49 -8.09 -4.95 -0.45
CA CYS A 49 -9.21 -4.42 0.34
C CYS A 49 -9.61 -3.00 -0.09
N PRO A 50 -10.48 -2.82 -1.10
CA PRO A 50 -10.95 -1.49 -1.52
C PRO A 50 -11.73 -0.72 -0.45
N SER A 51 -12.23 -1.41 0.58
CA SER A 51 -12.95 -0.82 1.71
C SER A 51 -12.06 -0.02 2.66
N HIS A 52 -10.74 -0.19 2.60
CA HIS A 52 -9.78 0.54 3.43
C HIS A 52 -9.30 1.81 2.71
N PHE A 53 -10.19 2.79 2.58
CA PHE A 53 -9.94 4.04 1.83
C PHE A 53 -9.82 5.28 2.71
N VAL A 54 -9.87 5.14 4.04
CA VAL A 54 -9.61 6.25 4.95
C VAL A 54 -8.11 6.50 5.03
N PRO A 55 -7.64 7.74 4.76
CA PRO A 55 -6.21 8.05 4.86
C PRO A 55 -5.71 7.90 6.30
N LEU A 56 -4.45 7.50 6.46
CA LEU A 56 -3.83 7.33 7.78
C LEU A 56 -3.83 8.63 8.59
N ALA A 57 -3.65 9.78 7.94
CA ALA A 57 -3.74 11.10 8.56
C ALA A 57 -5.21 11.52 8.74
N ALA A 58 -5.92 10.86 9.65
CA ALA A 58 -7.30 11.16 10.03
C ALA A 58 -7.36 11.81 11.44
N PRO A 59 -8.48 12.47 11.79
CA PRO A 59 -8.68 13.03 13.13
C PRO A 59 -8.46 11.98 14.22
N GLY A 60 -7.74 12.34 15.28
CA GLY A 60 -7.43 11.45 16.40
C GLY A 60 -6.23 10.50 16.19
N MET A 61 -5.77 10.31 14.96
CA MET A 61 -4.69 9.35 14.67
C MET A 61 -3.34 9.74 15.28
N VAL A 62 -3.07 11.03 15.46
CA VAL A 62 -1.83 11.49 16.14
C VAL A 62 -1.83 11.06 17.61
N ALA A 63 -2.92 11.32 18.32
CA ALA A 63 -3.04 10.94 19.73
C ALA A 63 -3.02 9.39 19.89
N LEU A 64 -3.71 8.69 19.00
CA LEU A 64 -3.72 7.23 18.99
C LEU A 64 -2.34 6.65 18.70
N GLY A 65 -1.61 7.20 17.74
CA GLY A 65 -0.25 6.80 17.40
C GLY A 65 0.72 7.00 18.58
N LEU A 66 0.65 8.14 19.26
CA LEU A 66 1.43 8.38 20.47
C LEU A 66 1.09 7.37 21.58
N LYS A 67 -0.20 7.08 21.81
CA LYS A 67 -0.62 6.06 22.76
C LYS A 67 -0.07 4.67 22.39
N TRP A 68 -0.08 4.32 21.13
CA TRP A 68 0.44 3.02 20.65
C TRP A 68 1.95 2.89 20.83
N MET A 69 2.71 3.97 20.69
CA MET A 69 4.17 3.95 20.90
C MET A 69 4.57 3.55 22.33
N TRP A 70 3.71 3.79 23.31
CA TRP A 70 3.93 3.40 24.72
C TRP A 70 3.44 1.98 25.03
N ASN A 71 2.80 1.30 24.06
CA ASN A 71 2.31 -0.06 24.24
C ASN A 71 3.26 -1.08 23.59
N PRO A 72 3.98 -1.91 24.38
CA PRO A 72 4.94 -2.89 23.83
C PRO A 72 4.29 -3.96 22.91
N LYS A 73 2.97 -4.13 22.98
CA LYS A 73 2.22 -5.05 22.12
C LYS A 73 1.74 -4.42 20.81
N SER A 74 1.96 -3.12 20.63
CA SER A 74 1.54 -2.42 19.42
C SER A 74 2.52 -2.69 18.27
N PRO A 75 2.04 -2.98 17.07
CA PRO A 75 2.88 -3.08 15.88
C PRO A 75 3.36 -1.70 15.38
N PHE A 76 2.82 -0.60 15.94
CA PHE A 76 3.16 0.75 15.55
C PHE A 76 4.25 1.32 16.45
N TYR A 77 5.42 1.57 15.88
CA TYR A 77 6.54 2.20 16.57
C TYR A 77 7.34 3.08 15.62
N ILE A 78 7.60 4.31 16.01
CA ILE A 78 8.53 5.21 15.33
C ILE A 78 9.71 5.42 16.27
N LYS A 79 10.90 4.97 15.88
CA LYS A 79 12.13 5.18 16.68
C LYS A 79 12.38 6.68 16.85
N PRO A 80 12.38 7.20 18.09
CA PRO A 80 12.69 8.60 18.34
C PRO A 80 14.10 8.94 17.87
N ARG A 81 14.22 9.99 17.07
CA ARG A 81 15.49 10.51 16.57
C ARG A 81 15.36 12.01 16.28
N LEU A 82 16.43 12.74 16.48
CA LEU A 82 16.53 14.16 16.12
C LEU A 82 16.97 14.23 14.63
N ASP A 83 15.98 14.19 13.77
CA ASP A 83 16.15 14.16 12.32
C ASP A 83 15.17 15.19 11.72
N ALA A 84 15.71 16.13 10.95
CA ALA A 84 14.93 17.20 10.33
C ALA A 84 13.84 16.67 9.41
N ASP A 85 14.11 15.57 8.70
CA ASP A 85 13.12 14.93 7.81
C ASP A 85 11.99 14.30 8.61
N LEU A 86 12.28 13.64 9.73
CA LEU A 86 11.28 13.10 10.62
C LEU A 86 10.40 14.20 11.23
N LEU A 87 10.99 15.31 11.66
CA LEU A 87 10.26 16.45 12.22
C LEU A 87 9.36 17.10 11.15
N SER A 88 9.89 17.30 9.94
CA SER A 88 9.13 17.82 8.80
C SER A 88 7.96 16.91 8.44
N TRP A 89 8.19 15.59 8.39
CA TRP A 89 7.15 14.60 8.16
C TRP A 89 6.08 14.62 9.26
N ALA A 90 6.48 14.62 10.52
CA ALA A 90 5.55 14.63 11.65
C ALA A 90 4.68 15.90 11.66
N PHE A 91 5.24 17.06 11.35
CA PHE A 91 4.49 18.30 11.21
C PHE A 91 3.48 18.24 10.06
N LYS A 92 3.89 17.75 8.87
CA LYS A 92 2.99 17.57 7.72
C LYS A 92 1.87 16.58 8.04
N PHE A 93 2.19 15.48 8.71
CA PHE A 93 1.23 14.48 9.13
C PHE A 93 0.20 15.07 10.09
N TRP A 94 0.66 15.75 11.14
CA TRP A 94 -0.21 16.44 12.10
C TRP A 94 -1.14 17.46 11.43
N ARG A 95 -0.59 18.29 10.54
CA ARG A 95 -1.37 19.29 9.79
C ARG A 95 -2.43 18.65 8.89
N SER A 96 -2.16 17.46 8.38
CA SER A 96 -3.07 16.71 7.49
C SER A 96 -4.10 15.87 8.25
N ALA A 97 -3.93 15.66 9.56
CA ALA A 97 -4.82 14.83 10.37
C ALA A 97 -6.14 15.56 10.73
N ASN A 98 -6.93 15.90 9.73
CA ASN A 98 -8.18 16.64 9.88
C ASN A 98 -9.28 16.10 8.92
N ALA A 99 -10.55 16.43 9.22
CA ALA A 99 -11.71 15.96 8.46
C ALA A 99 -11.66 16.37 6.98
N ARG A 100 -11.23 17.59 6.68
CA ARG A 100 -11.13 18.09 5.30
C ARG A 100 -10.17 17.26 4.45
N HIS A 101 -9.06 16.79 5.04
CA HIS A 101 -8.14 15.89 4.35
C HIS A 101 -8.80 14.54 4.05
N VAL A 102 -9.53 13.98 5.02
CA VAL A 102 -10.27 12.72 4.84
C VAL A 102 -11.31 12.85 3.73
N GLU A 103 -12.14 13.89 3.74
CA GLU A 103 -13.15 14.15 2.72
C GLU A 103 -12.56 14.23 1.30
N ARG A 104 -11.39 14.86 1.17
CA ARG A 104 -10.72 15.01 -0.14
C ARG A 104 -10.01 13.75 -0.60
N ALA A 105 -9.38 13.01 0.31
CA ALA A 105 -8.54 11.87 -0.02
C ALA A 105 -9.34 10.56 -0.17
N SER A 106 -10.41 10.38 0.61
CA SER A 106 -11.18 9.14 0.63
C SER A 106 -11.78 8.74 -0.73
N PRO A 107 -12.38 9.65 -1.52
CA PRO A 107 -12.88 9.28 -2.85
C PRO A 107 -11.79 8.79 -3.78
N LEU A 108 -10.62 9.46 -3.78
CA LEU A 108 -9.47 9.07 -4.60
C LEU A 108 -8.91 7.70 -4.21
N LEU A 109 -8.77 7.45 -2.90
CA LEU A 109 -8.29 6.16 -2.39
C LEU A 109 -9.27 5.04 -2.69
N ARG A 110 -10.59 5.29 -2.55
CA ARG A 110 -11.63 4.34 -2.93
C ARG A 110 -11.56 3.98 -4.40
N ASP A 111 -11.51 4.97 -5.27
CA ASP A 111 -11.52 4.77 -6.72
C ASP A 111 -10.23 4.05 -7.18
N LEU A 112 -9.08 4.40 -6.59
CA LEU A 112 -7.82 3.69 -6.81
C LEU A 112 -7.90 2.24 -6.31
N GLY A 113 -8.48 2.01 -5.14
CA GLY A 113 -8.68 0.68 -4.57
C GLY A 113 -9.59 -0.20 -5.43
N LEU A 114 -10.68 0.35 -5.96
CA LEU A 114 -11.58 -0.35 -6.89
C LEU A 114 -10.89 -0.67 -8.22
N ALA A 115 -10.14 0.27 -8.79
CA ALA A 115 -9.37 0.04 -10.00
C ALA A 115 -8.28 -1.03 -9.79
N SER A 116 -7.60 -0.99 -8.65
CA SER A 116 -6.62 -2.02 -8.27
C SER A 116 -7.26 -3.40 -8.16
N ARG A 117 -8.42 -3.52 -7.49
CA ARG A 117 -9.16 -4.78 -7.42
C ARG A 117 -9.53 -5.30 -8.81
N ALA A 118 -10.03 -4.45 -9.68
CA ALA A 118 -10.38 -4.84 -11.05
C ALA A 118 -9.16 -5.38 -11.81
N ALA A 119 -7.99 -4.74 -11.66
CA ALA A 119 -6.74 -5.19 -12.26
C ALA A 119 -6.28 -6.56 -11.71
N PHE A 120 -6.42 -6.81 -10.40
CA PHE A 120 -6.12 -8.14 -9.82
C PHE A 120 -7.07 -9.21 -10.32
N VAL A 121 -8.37 -8.92 -10.48
CA VAL A 121 -9.35 -9.86 -11.06
C VAL A 121 -9.04 -10.16 -12.53
N GLU A 122 -8.61 -9.15 -13.29
CA GLU A 122 -8.16 -9.34 -14.68
C GLU A 122 -6.91 -10.22 -14.73
N LEU A 123 -5.92 -9.94 -13.88
CA LEU A 123 -4.67 -10.70 -13.81
C LEU A 123 -4.92 -12.17 -13.45
N ALA A 124 -5.83 -12.44 -12.52
CA ALA A 124 -6.19 -13.80 -12.07
C ALA A 124 -6.91 -14.63 -13.16
N ARG A 125 -7.41 -14.00 -14.22
CA ARG A 125 -7.99 -14.70 -15.38
C ARG A 125 -6.96 -15.09 -16.41
N SER A 126 -5.72 -14.62 -16.29
CA SER A 126 -4.64 -14.99 -17.21
C SER A 126 -4.19 -16.42 -16.94
N PRO A 127 -4.15 -17.29 -17.97
CA PRO A 127 -3.71 -18.68 -17.78
C PRO A 127 -2.23 -18.81 -17.40
N ASP A 128 -1.43 -17.76 -17.66
CA ASP A 128 0.01 -17.75 -17.44
C ASP A 128 0.39 -17.27 -16.03
N VAL A 129 -0.58 -16.86 -15.21
CA VAL A 129 -0.31 -16.24 -13.90
C VAL A 129 -1.20 -16.87 -12.84
N ASP A 130 -0.60 -17.70 -11.99
CA ASP A 130 -1.24 -18.21 -10.78
C ASP A 130 -0.54 -17.60 -9.55
N PHE A 131 -1.30 -16.86 -8.75
CA PHE A 131 -0.82 -16.27 -7.50
C PHE A 131 -1.78 -16.53 -6.32
N GLY A 132 -2.63 -17.57 -6.47
CA GLY A 132 -3.54 -18.02 -5.42
C GLY A 132 -4.65 -17.01 -5.08
N PHE A 133 -5.09 -16.20 -6.04
CA PHE A 133 -6.12 -15.18 -5.81
C PHE A 133 -7.50 -15.80 -5.64
N VAL A 134 -8.12 -15.58 -4.48
CA VAL A 134 -9.48 -16.03 -4.18
C VAL A 134 -10.38 -14.84 -3.80
N GLN A 135 -11.65 -14.89 -4.16
CA GLN A 135 -12.62 -13.82 -3.92
C GLN A 135 -13.66 -14.24 -2.86
N ASN A 136 -13.19 -14.54 -1.65
CA ASN A 136 -14.05 -14.98 -0.54
C ASN A 136 -14.58 -13.81 0.32
N GLY A 137 -14.21 -12.57 -0.03
CA GLY A 137 -14.53 -11.40 0.78
C GLY A 137 -13.64 -11.26 2.02
N LEU A 138 -13.93 -10.24 2.82
CA LEU A 138 -13.25 -9.97 4.09
C LEU A 138 -14.31 -9.78 5.18
N LEU A 139 -14.27 -10.62 6.19
CA LEU A 139 -15.11 -10.49 7.37
C LEU A 139 -14.36 -9.70 8.45
N MET A 140 -14.90 -8.55 8.82
CA MET A 140 -14.39 -7.74 9.93
C MET A 140 -15.20 -8.08 11.19
N LEU A 141 -14.55 -8.70 12.16
CA LEU A 141 -15.13 -8.99 13.47
C LEU A 141 -14.81 -7.85 14.43
N CYS A 142 -15.83 -7.15 14.89
CA CYS A 142 -15.71 -6.12 15.92
C CYS A 142 -16.26 -6.65 17.24
N LYS A 143 -15.45 -6.51 18.31
CA LYS A 143 -15.95 -6.77 19.66
C LYS A 143 -16.71 -5.54 20.12
N THR A 144 -18.04 -5.66 20.25
CA THR A 144 -18.85 -4.63 20.90
C THR A 144 -18.55 -4.64 22.40
N GLN A 145 -18.32 -3.47 22.97
CA GLN A 145 -18.32 -3.28 24.42
C GLN A 145 -19.74 -3.09 24.92
#